data_f26a1e71ded80a10aeceb962e72c6b1a
#
_entry.id   f26a1e71ded80a10aeceb962e72c6b1a
#
_cell.length_a   1.000
_cell.length_b   1.000
_cell.length_c   1.000
_cell.angle_alpha   90.00
_cell.angle_beta   90.00
_cell.angle_gamma   90.00
#
_symmetry.space_group_name_H-M   'P 1'
#
loop_
_entity.id
_entity.type
_entity.pdbx_description
1 polymer ?
#
loop_
_entity_poly.entity_id
_entity_poly.type
_entity_poly.pdbx_seq_one_letter_code
_entity_poly.pdbx_strand_id
1 'polypeptide(L)'
;FEGDVRKEDLDSGRKSRSARARKVVFLLNIFDIMGPVMVGPSSSHTAGAVRIGLITRKLLGRPPVRAELLLHGSFAATGKGHGTDRALVAGLLGMAPDDPDIPRAFPLAERAGMLVRLGSIVLRGAHPNSVLLRVEDERGNTLEVNASSLGGGRVRVNAIDGLDASFTGEYPTLIIRNEDKPGAVAEVSAILSRRQVNIATMQLYRNMRGGLAVMVLESDQAIWQAAIEELRACPGIVRVTYLNMEEDG
;
A
#
# COMPACT_ATOMS: atom_id res chain seq x y z
N PHE A 1 -10.09 83.01 3.18
CA PHE A 1 -11.45 82.65 3.63
C PHE A 1 -11.38 81.35 4.33
N GLU A 2 -11.55 81.44 5.62
CA GLU A 2 -11.68 80.43 6.61
C GLU A 2 -12.91 79.56 6.35
N GLY A 3 -12.83 78.33 6.76
CA GLY A 3 -13.94 77.39 6.79
C GLY A 3 -13.60 76.17 7.64
N ASP A 4 -13.65 76.43 8.93
CA ASP A 4 -13.64 75.44 10.02
C ASP A 4 -14.79 74.41 9.85
N VAL A 5 -14.55 73.12 9.81
CA VAL A 5 -15.54 72.06 10.05
C VAL A 5 -14.96 70.94 10.86
N ARG A 6 -15.50 70.80 12.01
CA ARG A 6 -15.35 69.89 13.14
C ARG A 6 -15.09 68.44 12.81
N LYS A 7 -14.24 67.88 13.65
CA LYS A 7 -14.18 66.46 13.96
C LYS A 7 -15.48 66.02 14.62
N GLU A 8 -16.16 65.09 14.07
CA GLU A 8 -17.08 64.21 14.77
C GLU A 8 -16.74 62.76 14.55
N ASP A 9 -16.71 62.10 15.67
CA ASP A 9 -16.48 60.70 15.94
C ASP A 9 -17.23 59.74 15.01
N LEU A 10 -16.53 58.78 14.47
CA LEU A 10 -17.09 57.48 14.10
C LEU A 10 -16.18 56.34 14.59
N ASP A 11 -16.34 56.08 15.87
CA ASP A 11 -16.02 54.83 16.48
C ASP A 11 -17.00 53.78 15.93
N SER A 12 -16.59 52.95 15.02
CA SER A 12 -17.34 51.77 14.59
C SER A 12 -16.50 50.51 14.75
N GLY A 13 -16.79 49.85 15.81
CA GLY A 13 -16.34 48.60 16.33
C GLY A 13 -15.85 47.58 15.32
N ARG A 14 -14.55 47.39 15.30
CA ARG A 14 -13.88 46.21 14.74
C ARG A 14 -14.06 45.05 15.72
N LYS A 15 -15.22 44.36 15.63
CA LYS A 15 -15.39 43.07 16.29
C LYS A 15 -14.39 42.09 15.74
N SER A 16 -13.32 41.84 16.46
CA SER A 16 -12.39 40.77 16.24
C SER A 16 -13.15 39.42 16.34
N ARG A 17 -13.42 38.80 15.23
CA ARG A 17 -13.83 37.38 15.21
C ARG A 17 -12.63 36.55 15.65
N SER A 18 -12.56 36.25 16.92
CA SER A 18 -11.73 35.21 17.49
C SER A 18 -12.05 33.91 16.76
N ALA A 19 -11.15 33.48 15.88
CA ALA A 19 -11.17 32.16 15.29
C ALA A 19 -10.95 31.14 16.42
N ARG A 20 -12.02 30.56 16.92
CA ARG A 20 -11.96 29.40 17.81
C ARG A 20 -11.26 28.27 17.03
N ALA A 21 -10.00 28.07 17.32
CA ALA A 21 -9.30 26.86 16.91
C ALA A 21 -10.06 25.64 17.46
N ARG A 22 -10.76 24.92 16.60
CA ARG A 22 -11.34 23.63 16.97
C ARG A 22 -10.16 22.71 17.27
N LYS A 23 -9.95 22.41 18.54
CA LYS A 23 -9.10 21.30 18.96
C LYS A 23 -9.73 20.05 18.37
N VAL A 24 -9.13 19.51 17.32
CA VAL A 24 -9.42 18.14 16.85
C VAL A 24 -8.84 17.23 17.92
N VAL A 25 -9.69 16.75 18.80
CA VAL A 25 -9.35 15.69 19.75
C VAL A 25 -9.40 14.41 18.91
N PHE A 26 -8.26 13.89 18.53
CA PHE A 26 -8.16 12.50 18.07
C PHE A 26 -8.52 11.61 19.27
N LEU A 27 -9.74 11.09 19.26
CA LEU A 27 -10.10 9.97 20.11
C LEU A 27 -9.34 8.76 19.56
N LEU A 28 -8.16 8.50 20.13
CA LEU A 28 -7.48 7.22 19.93
C LEU A 28 -8.43 6.14 20.44
N ASN A 29 -8.91 5.30 19.53
CA ASN A 29 -9.66 4.12 19.91
C ASN A 29 -8.70 3.20 20.66
N ILE A 30 -9.13 2.57 21.76
CA ILE A 30 -8.31 1.63 22.52
C ILE A 30 -7.78 0.49 21.62
N PHE A 31 -8.52 0.15 20.57
CA PHE A 31 -8.12 -0.82 19.55
C PHE A 31 -6.95 -0.36 18.66
N ASP A 32 -6.73 0.97 18.53
CA ASP A 32 -5.56 1.51 17.82
C ASP A 32 -4.27 1.36 18.63
N ILE A 33 -4.40 1.14 19.95
CA ILE A 33 -3.29 0.92 20.88
C ILE A 33 -2.99 -0.58 21.05
N MET A 34 -4.00 -1.42 20.88
CA MET A 34 -3.84 -2.87 20.88
C MET A 34 -3.27 -3.30 19.53
N GLY A 35 -2.06 -3.86 19.53
CA GLY A 35 -1.48 -4.43 18.32
C GLY A 35 -2.38 -5.52 17.72
N PRO A 36 -2.19 -5.87 16.44
CA PRO A 36 -2.99 -6.90 15.78
C PRO A 36 -2.86 -8.24 16.51
N VAL A 37 -3.92 -9.05 16.50
CA VAL A 37 -3.84 -10.46 16.89
C VAL A 37 -2.84 -11.13 15.95
N MET A 38 -1.80 -11.76 16.50
CA MET A 38 -0.71 -12.34 15.71
C MET A 38 -0.04 -13.50 16.44
N VAL A 39 0.57 -14.39 15.68
CA VAL A 39 1.45 -15.45 16.18
C VAL A 39 2.90 -14.99 16.01
N GLY A 40 3.53 -14.54 17.11
CA GLY A 40 4.93 -14.13 17.12
C GLY A 40 5.23 -12.94 18.05
N PRO A 41 6.52 -12.67 18.34
CA PRO A 41 6.93 -11.72 19.37
C PRO A 41 6.91 -10.25 18.93
N SER A 42 6.69 -9.95 17.64
CA SER A 42 6.88 -8.58 17.12
C SER A 42 5.84 -8.24 16.06
N SER A 43 5.08 -7.16 16.27
CA SER A 43 4.11 -6.68 15.29
C SER A 43 4.73 -6.27 13.96
N SER A 44 5.97 -5.75 13.98
CA SER A 44 6.69 -5.37 12.75
C SER A 44 7.26 -6.58 12.03
N HIS A 45 7.92 -7.50 12.77
CA HIS A 45 8.65 -8.63 12.20
C HIS A 45 7.75 -9.82 11.91
N THR A 46 6.56 -9.90 12.49
CA THR A 46 5.58 -10.96 12.25
C THR A 46 4.37 -10.44 11.49
N ALA A 47 3.46 -9.70 12.12
CA ALA A 47 2.22 -9.28 11.47
C ALA A 47 2.47 -8.42 10.21
N GLY A 48 3.40 -7.45 10.28
CA GLY A 48 3.77 -6.65 9.12
C GLY A 48 4.41 -7.46 8.01
N ALA A 49 5.26 -8.44 8.34
CA ALA A 49 5.90 -9.30 7.36
C ALA A 49 4.88 -10.24 6.68
N VAL A 50 3.95 -10.84 7.42
CA VAL A 50 2.85 -11.63 6.85
C VAL A 50 2.02 -10.79 5.88
N ARG A 51 1.63 -9.56 6.29
CA ARG A 51 0.87 -8.65 5.41
C ARG A 51 1.62 -8.29 4.14
N ILE A 52 2.93 -8.08 4.20
CA ILE A 52 3.75 -7.84 3.00
C ILE A 52 3.68 -9.06 2.06
N GLY A 53 3.81 -10.26 2.58
CA GLY A 53 3.67 -11.51 1.80
C GLY A 53 2.30 -11.65 1.16
N LEU A 54 1.21 -11.41 1.93
CA LEU A 54 -0.18 -11.44 1.46
C LEU A 54 -0.43 -10.43 0.33
N ILE A 55 0.00 -9.18 0.51
CA ILE A 55 -0.12 -8.14 -0.51
C ILE A 55 0.61 -8.58 -1.78
N THR A 56 1.85 -9.08 -1.64
CA THR A 56 2.64 -9.54 -2.79
C THR A 56 1.94 -10.68 -3.54
N ARG A 57 1.37 -11.66 -2.84
CA ARG A 57 0.59 -12.74 -3.42
C ARG A 57 -0.64 -12.22 -4.17
N LYS A 58 -1.41 -11.29 -3.56
CA LYS A 58 -2.59 -10.68 -4.20
C LYS A 58 -2.20 -9.86 -5.44
N LEU A 59 -1.10 -9.12 -5.39
CA LEU A 59 -0.56 -8.36 -6.53
C LEU A 59 -0.12 -9.27 -7.68
N LEU A 60 0.45 -10.44 -7.39
CA LEU A 60 0.78 -11.44 -8.40
C LEU A 60 -0.49 -12.02 -9.02
N GLY A 61 -1.56 -12.15 -8.22
CA GLY A 61 -2.87 -12.66 -8.63
C GLY A 61 -3.01 -14.18 -8.62
N ARG A 62 -1.95 -14.91 -8.26
CA ARG A 62 -1.88 -16.36 -8.14
C ARG A 62 -0.89 -16.78 -7.07
N PRO A 63 -0.97 -18.03 -6.55
CA PRO A 63 0.05 -18.56 -5.68
C PRO A 63 1.44 -18.52 -6.36
N PRO A 64 2.47 -18.01 -5.69
CA PRO A 64 3.81 -18.07 -6.23
C PRO A 64 4.37 -19.51 -6.17
N VAL A 65 5.12 -19.91 -7.22
CA VAL A 65 5.89 -21.15 -7.25
C VAL A 65 7.39 -20.91 -7.00
N ARG A 66 7.83 -19.64 -7.12
CA ARG A 66 9.17 -19.19 -6.73
C ARG A 66 9.09 -17.88 -5.99
N ALA A 67 9.90 -17.74 -4.95
CA ALA A 67 10.02 -16.52 -4.18
C ALA A 67 11.47 -16.29 -3.75
N GLU A 68 12.01 -15.11 -4.08
CA GLU A 68 13.28 -14.63 -3.56
C GLU A 68 12.98 -13.47 -2.59
N LEU A 69 13.43 -13.62 -1.35
CA LEU A 69 13.23 -12.67 -0.26
C LEU A 69 14.57 -12.01 0.09
N LEU A 70 14.75 -10.75 -0.29
CA LEU A 70 15.96 -9.97 -0.03
C LEU A 70 15.68 -9.00 1.12
N LEU A 71 16.12 -9.36 2.30
CA LEU A 71 15.87 -8.62 3.54
C LEU A 71 16.83 -7.44 3.69
N HIS A 72 16.33 -6.30 4.17
CA HIS A 72 17.11 -5.09 4.44
C HIS A 72 17.08 -4.72 5.92
N GLY A 73 18.17 -4.08 6.38
CA GLY A 73 18.26 -3.44 7.68
C GLY A 73 17.94 -4.36 8.85
N SER A 74 16.97 -4.01 9.69
CA SER A 74 16.57 -4.80 10.84
C SER A 74 15.97 -6.16 10.44
N PHE A 75 15.24 -6.23 9.34
CA PHE A 75 14.75 -7.50 8.80
C PHE A 75 15.88 -8.48 8.49
N ALA A 76 17.00 -7.98 7.95
CA ALA A 76 18.18 -8.81 7.68
C ALA A 76 18.93 -9.18 8.98
N ALA A 77 19.10 -8.21 9.89
CA ALA A 77 19.91 -8.40 11.09
C ALA A 77 19.24 -9.31 12.14
N THR A 78 17.93 -9.18 12.30
CA THR A 78 17.18 -9.88 13.38
C THR A 78 16.10 -10.83 12.86
N GLY A 79 15.91 -10.91 11.55
CA GLY A 79 14.80 -11.63 10.92
C GLY A 79 14.71 -13.10 11.29
N LYS A 80 15.85 -13.81 11.37
CA LYS A 80 15.88 -15.22 11.80
C LYS A 80 15.43 -15.40 13.24
N GLY A 81 15.83 -14.52 14.14
CA GLY A 81 15.45 -14.58 15.57
C GLY A 81 13.97 -14.27 15.80
N HIS A 82 13.40 -13.37 15.03
CA HIS A 82 12.00 -12.95 15.13
C HIS A 82 11.06 -13.64 14.16
N GLY A 83 11.58 -14.54 13.30
CA GLY A 83 10.76 -15.30 12.34
C GLY A 83 10.22 -14.48 11.17
N THR A 84 10.87 -13.36 10.81
CA THR A 84 10.45 -12.50 9.68
C THR A 84 10.41 -13.26 8.36
N ASP A 85 11.39 -14.13 8.13
CA ASP A 85 11.47 -15.00 6.97
C ASP A 85 10.26 -15.93 6.88
N ARG A 86 9.89 -16.59 8.00
CA ARG A 86 8.70 -17.47 8.07
C ARG A 86 7.42 -16.66 7.87
N ALA A 87 7.34 -15.48 8.47
CA ALA A 87 6.19 -14.60 8.35
C ALA A 87 5.95 -14.13 6.90
N LEU A 88 7.00 -13.74 6.19
CA LEU A 88 6.92 -13.39 4.76
C LEU A 88 6.44 -14.58 3.92
N VAL A 89 7.02 -15.76 4.15
CA VAL A 89 6.64 -17.00 3.45
C VAL A 89 5.18 -17.38 3.76
N ALA A 90 4.77 -17.28 5.03
CA ALA A 90 3.38 -17.53 5.44
C ALA A 90 2.40 -16.62 4.68
N GLY A 91 2.69 -15.33 4.58
CA GLY A 91 1.89 -14.40 3.78
C GLY A 91 1.86 -14.76 2.29
N LEU A 92 2.98 -15.19 1.69
CA LEU A 92 3.00 -15.69 0.32
C LEU A 92 2.18 -16.97 0.12
N LEU A 93 2.03 -17.79 1.16
CA LEU A 93 1.12 -18.94 1.17
C LEU A 93 -0.36 -18.56 1.34
N GLY A 94 -0.65 -17.33 1.76
CA GLY A 94 -2.01 -16.84 1.99
C GLY A 94 -2.46 -16.88 3.46
N MET A 95 -1.55 -17.12 4.40
CA MET A 95 -1.86 -17.16 5.83
C MET A 95 -2.12 -15.77 6.40
N ALA A 96 -3.05 -15.67 7.35
CA ALA A 96 -3.30 -14.46 8.13
C ALA A 96 -2.23 -14.27 9.24
N PRO A 97 -2.08 -13.06 9.81
CA PRO A 97 -1.09 -12.79 10.85
C PRO A 97 -1.23 -13.60 12.14
N ASP A 98 -2.41 -14.12 12.41
CA ASP A 98 -2.78 -14.95 13.57
C ASP A 98 -2.80 -16.45 13.27
N ASP A 99 -2.40 -16.86 12.08
CA ASP A 99 -2.37 -18.26 11.68
C ASP A 99 -1.33 -19.05 12.51
N PRO A 100 -1.75 -20.12 13.24
CA PRO A 100 -0.84 -20.91 14.07
C PRO A 100 0.23 -21.66 13.26
N ASP A 101 0.07 -21.78 11.96
CA ASP A 101 1.01 -22.47 11.07
C ASP A 101 2.17 -21.61 10.58
N ILE A 102 2.21 -20.31 10.91
CA ILE A 102 3.34 -19.42 10.56
C ILE A 102 4.70 -20.02 10.91
N PRO A 103 4.92 -20.65 12.09
CA PRO A 103 6.19 -21.29 12.41
C PRO A 103 6.61 -22.40 11.43
N ARG A 104 5.61 -23.02 10.75
CA ARG A 104 5.79 -24.12 9.79
C ARG A 104 5.78 -23.67 8.32
N ALA A 105 5.86 -22.36 8.05
CA ALA A 105 5.68 -21.80 6.72
C ALA A 105 6.63 -22.40 5.66
N PHE A 106 7.91 -22.67 5.99
CA PHE A 106 8.85 -23.29 5.04
C PHE A 106 8.47 -24.71 4.65
N PRO A 107 8.21 -25.67 5.56
CA PRO A 107 7.71 -27.00 5.18
C PRO A 107 6.39 -26.96 4.40
N LEU A 108 5.52 -25.98 4.69
CA LEU A 108 4.26 -25.82 3.96
C LEU A 108 4.50 -25.25 2.56
N ALA A 109 5.46 -24.34 2.39
CA ALA A 109 5.88 -23.82 1.09
C ALA A 109 6.44 -24.94 0.20
N GLU A 110 7.29 -25.79 0.76
CA GLU A 110 7.84 -26.96 0.04
C GLU A 110 6.73 -27.91 -0.42
N ARG A 111 5.76 -28.20 0.45
CA ARG A 111 4.60 -29.06 0.10
C ARG A 111 3.71 -28.41 -0.95
N ALA A 112 3.59 -27.08 -0.96
CA ALA A 112 2.88 -26.31 -1.97
C ALA A 112 3.66 -26.16 -3.30
N GLY A 113 4.88 -26.70 -3.39
CA GLY A 113 5.73 -26.57 -4.56
C GLY A 113 6.39 -25.20 -4.72
N MET A 114 6.39 -24.36 -3.70
CA MET A 114 7.01 -23.03 -3.73
C MET A 114 8.49 -23.11 -3.33
N LEU A 115 9.37 -22.77 -4.27
CA LEU A 115 10.81 -22.67 -4.02
C LEU A 115 11.12 -21.30 -3.42
N VAL A 116 11.69 -21.27 -2.21
CA VAL A 116 12.04 -20.05 -1.49
C VAL A 116 13.54 -19.86 -1.44
N ARG A 117 14.02 -18.68 -1.81
CA ARG A 117 15.41 -18.23 -1.62
C ARG A 117 15.45 -17.05 -0.68
N LEU A 118 16.38 -17.08 0.26
CA LEU A 118 16.63 -16.01 1.22
C LEU A 118 17.94 -15.32 0.92
N GLY A 119 17.95 -14.01 0.97
CA GLY A 119 19.13 -13.18 0.81
C GLY A 119 19.02 -11.89 1.63
N SER A 120 20.03 -11.04 1.50
CA SER A 120 20.05 -9.70 2.07
C SER A 120 20.40 -8.68 0.99
N ILE A 121 19.89 -7.47 1.18
CA ILE A 121 20.11 -6.33 0.28
C ILE A 121 20.30 -5.05 1.08
N VAL A 122 21.04 -4.10 0.54
CA VAL A 122 21.13 -2.74 1.09
C VAL A 122 20.30 -1.81 0.21
N LEU A 123 19.18 -1.32 0.74
CA LEU A 123 18.30 -0.36 0.09
C LEU A 123 18.58 1.03 0.66
N ARG A 124 19.17 1.92 -0.14
CA ARG A 124 19.53 3.27 0.33
C ARG A 124 18.28 4.10 0.63
N GLY A 125 18.25 4.72 1.82
CA GLY A 125 17.13 5.56 2.25
C GLY A 125 15.84 4.80 2.61
N ALA A 126 15.83 3.46 2.55
CA ALA A 126 14.67 2.67 2.90
C ALA A 126 14.49 2.53 4.42
N HIS A 127 13.26 2.23 4.82
CA HIS A 127 12.94 1.92 6.22
C HIS A 127 13.72 0.68 6.69
N PRO A 128 14.21 0.60 7.94
CA PRO A 128 14.98 -0.55 8.43
C PRO A 128 14.28 -1.91 8.29
N ASN A 129 12.95 -1.94 8.37
CA ASN A 129 12.15 -3.15 8.21
C ASN A 129 11.62 -3.27 6.77
N SER A 130 12.52 -3.24 5.78
CA SER A 130 12.17 -3.36 4.37
C SER A 130 12.58 -4.72 3.80
N VAL A 131 11.89 -5.11 2.75
CA VAL A 131 12.18 -6.30 1.96
C VAL A 131 11.95 -6.03 0.48
N LEU A 132 12.78 -6.62 -0.38
CA LEU A 132 12.53 -6.75 -1.81
C LEU A 132 12.14 -8.20 -2.07
N LEU A 133 10.90 -8.41 -2.51
CA LEU A 133 10.33 -9.69 -2.88
C LEU A 133 10.31 -9.82 -4.40
N ARG A 134 10.86 -10.90 -4.93
CA ARG A 134 10.70 -11.30 -6.32
C ARG A 134 9.96 -12.61 -6.36
N VAL A 135 8.81 -12.63 -6.99
CA VAL A 135 7.94 -13.80 -7.04
C VAL A 135 7.58 -14.16 -8.47
N GLU A 136 7.35 -15.46 -8.72
CA GLU A 136 6.94 -15.99 -10.00
C GLU A 136 5.80 -17.00 -9.78
N ASP A 137 4.75 -16.92 -10.59
CA ASP A 137 3.65 -17.89 -10.59
C ASP A 137 3.91 -19.07 -11.54
N GLU A 138 3.00 -20.04 -11.54
CA GLU A 138 3.06 -21.26 -12.39
C GLU A 138 3.03 -20.97 -13.91
N ARG A 139 2.58 -19.76 -14.31
CA ARG A 139 2.53 -19.32 -15.72
C ARG A 139 3.76 -18.54 -16.14
N GLY A 140 4.73 -18.37 -15.24
CA GLY A 140 5.92 -17.57 -15.50
C GLY A 140 5.70 -16.05 -15.39
N ASN A 141 4.55 -15.60 -14.85
CA ASN A 141 4.39 -14.18 -14.54
C ASN A 141 5.26 -13.83 -13.34
N THR A 142 6.03 -12.78 -13.47
CA THR A 142 6.92 -12.28 -12.42
C THR A 142 6.41 -10.98 -11.82
N LEU A 143 6.78 -10.73 -10.57
CA LEU A 143 6.48 -9.50 -9.86
C LEU A 143 7.62 -9.20 -8.88
N GLU A 144 8.11 -7.96 -8.89
CA GLU A 144 9.03 -7.44 -7.88
C GLU A 144 8.29 -6.42 -7.00
N VAL A 145 8.33 -6.60 -5.67
CA VAL A 145 7.70 -5.72 -4.70
C VAL A 145 8.73 -5.27 -3.67
N ASN A 146 8.93 -3.97 -3.55
CA ASN A 146 9.63 -3.35 -2.43
C ASN A 146 8.61 -2.87 -1.40
N ALA A 147 8.67 -3.39 -0.19
CA ALA A 147 7.75 -3.03 0.87
C ALA A 147 8.44 -2.90 2.22
N SER A 148 7.81 -2.14 3.13
CA SER A 148 8.30 -1.88 4.48
C SER A 148 7.21 -2.15 5.51
N SER A 149 7.60 -2.72 6.64
CA SER A 149 6.75 -2.80 7.83
C SER A 149 6.99 -1.58 8.71
N LEU A 150 5.92 -0.82 9.00
CA LEU A 150 5.97 0.44 9.74
C LEU A 150 5.68 0.29 11.24
N GLY A 151 5.44 -0.95 11.70
CA GLY A 151 5.04 -1.23 13.08
C GLY A 151 3.52 -1.31 13.25
N GLY A 152 3.06 -1.98 14.33
CA GLY A 152 1.64 -2.19 14.60
C GLY A 152 0.90 -3.01 13.53
N GLY A 153 1.61 -3.83 12.74
CA GLY A 153 1.03 -4.56 11.61
C GLY A 153 0.84 -3.71 10.34
N ARG A 154 1.09 -2.40 10.39
CA ARG A 154 0.99 -1.52 9.22
C ARG A 154 2.16 -1.73 8.27
N VAL A 155 1.88 -1.65 7.00
CA VAL A 155 2.87 -1.84 5.94
C VAL A 155 2.76 -0.74 4.89
N ARG A 156 3.80 -0.60 4.08
CA ARG A 156 3.78 0.26 2.89
C ARG A 156 4.48 -0.46 1.75
N VAL A 157 3.82 -0.56 0.63
CA VAL A 157 4.47 -0.88 -0.64
C VAL A 157 5.15 0.39 -1.13
N ASN A 158 6.43 0.32 -1.45
CA ASN A 158 7.24 1.47 -1.87
C ASN A 158 7.49 1.48 -3.38
N ALA A 159 7.59 0.29 -4.00
CA ALA A 159 7.78 0.14 -5.45
C ALA A 159 7.25 -1.21 -5.94
N ILE A 160 6.85 -1.24 -7.20
CA ILE A 160 6.44 -2.44 -7.96
C ILE A 160 7.20 -2.47 -9.29
N ASP A 161 7.91 -3.55 -9.56
CA ASP A 161 8.71 -3.75 -10.78
C ASP A 161 9.66 -2.56 -11.06
N GLY A 162 10.28 -2.02 -10.02
CA GLY A 162 11.19 -0.90 -10.08
C GLY A 162 10.55 0.47 -10.28
N LEU A 163 9.22 0.57 -10.37
CA LEU A 163 8.49 1.83 -10.41
C LEU A 163 7.99 2.19 -9.01
N ASP A 164 8.16 3.44 -8.62
CA ASP A 164 7.64 3.94 -7.35
C ASP A 164 6.13 3.68 -7.27
N ALA A 165 5.67 3.29 -6.08
CA ALA A 165 4.28 3.10 -5.76
C ALA A 165 4.14 3.25 -4.24
N SER A 166 3.17 4.02 -3.76
CA SER A 166 3.02 4.25 -2.32
C SER A 166 1.59 3.98 -1.89
N PHE A 167 1.37 2.85 -1.23
CA PHE A 167 0.07 2.50 -0.64
C PHE A 167 0.25 1.52 0.52
N THR A 168 -0.77 1.39 1.36
CA THR A 168 -0.73 0.59 2.59
C THR A 168 -1.51 -0.72 2.48
N GLY A 169 -2.44 -0.83 1.55
CA GLY A 169 -3.40 -1.93 1.47
C GLY A 169 -4.47 -1.88 2.59
N GLU A 170 -4.61 -0.74 3.28
CA GLU A 170 -5.69 -0.51 4.25
C GLU A 170 -7.00 -0.13 3.56
N TYR A 171 -6.91 0.35 2.34
CA TYR A 171 -8.04 0.72 1.50
C TYR A 171 -8.11 -0.14 0.24
N PRO A 172 -9.29 -0.33 -0.35
CA PRO A 172 -9.40 -0.89 -1.69
C PRO A 172 -8.55 -0.09 -2.67
N THR A 173 -7.59 -0.75 -3.31
CA THR A 173 -6.55 -0.08 -4.10
C THR A 173 -6.51 -0.62 -5.51
N LEU A 174 -6.58 0.27 -6.51
CA LEU A 174 -6.26 -0.04 -7.90
C LEU A 174 -4.82 0.35 -8.21
N ILE A 175 -4.07 -0.57 -8.77
CA ILE A 175 -2.74 -0.34 -9.31
C ILE A 175 -2.82 -0.54 -10.82
N ILE A 176 -2.71 0.56 -11.57
CA ILE A 176 -2.89 0.59 -13.03
C ILE A 176 -1.55 0.92 -13.67
N ARG A 177 -1.00 -0.03 -14.44
CA ARG A 177 0.14 0.24 -15.33
C ARG A 177 -0.39 0.70 -16.67
N ASN A 178 0.11 1.82 -17.14
CA ASN A 178 -0.30 2.40 -18.42
C ASN A 178 0.88 2.98 -19.18
N GLU A 179 0.71 3.19 -20.46
CA GLU A 179 1.59 4.03 -21.26
C GLU A 179 1.46 5.48 -20.78
N ASP A 180 2.58 6.18 -20.63
CA ASP A 180 2.60 7.61 -20.24
C ASP A 180 2.18 8.49 -21.43
N LYS A 181 0.87 8.57 -21.66
CA LYS A 181 0.23 9.34 -22.74
C LYS A 181 -0.82 10.30 -22.17
N PRO A 182 -1.04 11.44 -22.84
CA PRO A 182 -2.15 12.33 -22.51
C PRO A 182 -3.50 11.60 -22.55
N GLY A 183 -4.37 11.89 -21.57
CA GLY A 183 -5.71 11.32 -21.49
C GLY A 183 -5.86 10.10 -20.57
N ALA A 184 -4.79 9.36 -20.27
CA ALA A 184 -4.87 8.15 -19.44
C ALA A 184 -5.55 8.40 -18.07
N VAL A 185 -5.16 9.46 -17.37
CA VAL A 185 -5.77 9.84 -16.06
C VAL A 185 -7.25 10.19 -16.23
N ALA A 186 -7.59 10.96 -17.27
CA ALA A 186 -8.96 11.38 -17.53
C ALA A 186 -9.89 10.17 -17.83
N GLU A 187 -9.41 9.21 -18.59
CA GLU A 187 -10.16 8.00 -18.94
C GLU A 187 -10.40 7.12 -17.71
N VAL A 188 -9.36 6.85 -16.93
CA VAL A 188 -9.47 6.10 -15.67
C VAL A 188 -10.45 6.78 -14.71
N SER A 189 -10.32 8.07 -14.49
CA SER A 189 -11.21 8.80 -13.57
C SER A 189 -12.65 8.86 -14.09
N ALA A 190 -12.87 8.96 -15.41
CA ALA A 190 -14.20 8.93 -15.99
C ALA A 190 -14.90 7.58 -15.81
N ILE A 191 -14.18 6.46 -15.97
CA ILE A 191 -14.71 5.11 -15.70
C ILE A 191 -15.13 4.98 -14.25
N LEU A 192 -14.26 5.33 -13.31
CA LEU A 192 -14.55 5.24 -11.89
C LEU A 192 -15.73 6.15 -11.50
N SER A 193 -15.80 7.37 -12.05
CA SER A 193 -16.92 8.30 -11.84
C SER A 193 -18.24 7.74 -12.34
N ARG A 194 -18.30 7.18 -13.57
CA ARG A 194 -19.52 6.54 -14.09
C ARG A 194 -19.99 5.37 -13.23
N ARG A 195 -19.07 4.70 -12.55
CA ARG A 195 -19.35 3.58 -11.64
C ARG A 195 -19.57 4.03 -10.19
N GLN A 196 -19.67 5.35 -9.96
CA GLN A 196 -19.88 5.93 -8.62
C GLN A 196 -18.81 5.54 -7.60
N VAL A 197 -17.57 5.31 -8.04
CA VAL A 197 -16.42 5.05 -7.18
C VAL A 197 -15.79 6.37 -6.78
N ASN A 198 -15.75 6.64 -5.47
CA ASN A 198 -15.07 7.80 -4.91
C ASN A 198 -13.58 7.49 -4.75
N ILE A 199 -12.73 8.34 -5.34
CA ILE A 199 -11.28 8.24 -5.24
C ILE A 199 -10.85 9.01 -3.98
N ALA A 200 -10.32 8.31 -2.98
CA ALA A 200 -9.80 8.90 -1.75
C ALA A 200 -8.39 9.46 -1.97
N THR A 201 -7.52 8.69 -2.60
CA THR A 201 -6.18 9.15 -3.01
C THR A 201 -5.87 8.70 -4.44
N MET A 202 -5.04 9.50 -5.12
CA MET A 202 -4.54 9.17 -6.44
C MET A 202 -3.09 9.63 -6.56
N GLN A 203 -2.23 8.73 -6.96
CA GLN A 203 -0.81 8.98 -7.17
C GLN A 203 -0.41 8.45 -8.55
N LEU A 204 0.43 9.21 -9.25
CA LEU A 204 0.93 8.82 -10.57
C LEU A 204 2.46 8.88 -10.56
N TYR A 205 3.07 7.76 -10.85
CA TYR A 205 4.52 7.59 -10.97
C TYR A 205 4.86 7.20 -12.40
N ARG A 206 6.00 7.69 -12.91
CA ARG A 206 6.52 7.32 -14.22
C ARG A 206 8.02 7.15 -14.18
N ASN A 207 8.55 6.23 -14.96
CA ASN A 207 9.99 6.03 -15.08
C ASN A 207 10.64 7.09 -15.97
N MET A 208 10.00 7.43 -17.10
CA MET A 208 10.43 8.45 -18.04
C MET A 208 9.25 8.97 -18.85
N ARG A 209 9.40 10.15 -19.44
CA ARG A 209 8.39 10.74 -20.31
C ARG A 209 8.12 9.84 -21.52
N GLY A 210 6.86 9.50 -21.75
CA GLY A 210 6.42 8.62 -22.85
C GLY A 210 6.71 7.14 -22.65
N GLY A 211 7.21 6.74 -21.45
CA GLY A 211 7.44 5.34 -21.10
C GLY A 211 6.24 4.69 -20.42
N LEU A 212 6.48 3.98 -19.34
CA LEU A 212 5.44 3.39 -18.50
C LEU A 212 5.18 4.27 -17.28
N ALA A 213 3.92 4.32 -16.89
CA ALA A 213 3.45 4.94 -15.66
C ALA A 213 2.69 3.91 -14.79
N VAL A 214 2.65 4.18 -13.49
CA VAL A 214 1.82 3.47 -12.53
C VAL A 214 0.91 4.48 -11.84
N MET A 215 -0.39 4.30 -11.95
CA MET A 215 -1.38 5.00 -11.14
C MET A 215 -1.74 4.12 -9.95
N VAL A 216 -1.67 4.66 -8.76
CA VAL A 216 -2.18 4.05 -7.53
C VAL A 216 -3.38 4.87 -7.09
N LEU A 217 -4.54 4.24 -7.02
CA LEU A 217 -5.79 4.86 -6.59
C LEU A 217 -6.34 4.07 -5.41
N GLU A 218 -6.59 4.76 -4.31
CA GLU A 218 -7.29 4.20 -3.15
C GLU A 218 -8.72 4.74 -3.12
N SER A 219 -9.69 3.91 -2.79
CA SER A 219 -11.10 4.27 -2.74
C SER A 219 -11.72 3.98 -1.37
N ASP A 220 -12.79 4.71 -1.02
CA ASP A 220 -13.52 4.54 0.23
C ASP A 220 -14.40 3.27 0.23
N GLN A 221 -14.59 2.64 -0.92
CA GLN A 221 -15.45 1.48 -1.11
C GLN A 221 -14.82 0.45 -2.05
N ALA A 222 -15.30 -0.79 -1.96
CA ALA A 222 -14.92 -1.84 -2.88
C ALA A 222 -15.22 -1.44 -4.34
N ILE A 223 -14.34 -1.85 -5.25
CA ILE A 223 -14.45 -1.52 -6.68
C ILE A 223 -15.03 -2.71 -7.42
N TRP A 224 -16.16 -2.50 -8.09
CA TRP A 224 -16.88 -3.55 -8.79
C TRP A 224 -16.04 -4.17 -9.91
N GLN A 225 -16.13 -5.48 -10.06
CA GLN A 225 -15.41 -6.23 -11.10
C GLN A 225 -15.63 -5.65 -12.51
N ALA A 226 -16.85 -5.19 -12.81
CA ALA A 226 -17.16 -4.55 -14.08
C ALA A 226 -16.37 -3.27 -14.38
N ALA A 227 -16.01 -2.48 -13.35
CA ALA A 227 -15.13 -1.32 -13.51
C ALA A 227 -13.70 -1.76 -13.81
N ILE A 228 -13.23 -2.81 -13.15
CA ILE A 228 -11.88 -3.37 -13.36
C ILE A 228 -11.73 -3.92 -14.78
N GLU A 229 -12.75 -4.59 -15.28
CA GLU A 229 -12.78 -5.12 -16.65
C GLU A 229 -12.82 -4.02 -17.70
N GLU A 230 -13.62 -2.98 -17.46
CA GLU A 230 -13.67 -1.80 -18.33
C GLU A 230 -12.31 -1.09 -18.40
N LEU A 231 -11.65 -0.92 -17.25
CA LEU A 231 -10.28 -0.38 -17.18
C LEU A 231 -9.27 -1.25 -17.95
N ARG A 232 -9.36 -2.57 -17.82
CA ARG A 232 -8.47 -3.50 -18.56
C ARG A 232 -8.65 -3.44 -20.08
N ALA A 233 -9.82 -3.06 -20.54
CA ALA A 233 -10.13 -2.93 -21.97
C ALA A 233 -9.68 -1.58 -22.55
N CYS A 234 -9.25 -0.61 -21.73
CA CYS A 234 -8.87 0.72 -22.22
C CYS A 234 -7.55 0.68 -23.00
N PRO A 235 -7.48 1.37 -24.15
CA PRO A 235 -6.25 1.52 -24.89
C PRO A 235 -5.13 2.15 -24.03
N GLY A 236 -3.92 1.59 -24.12
CA GLY A 236 -2.78 2.09 -23.37
C GLY A 236 -2.71 1.64 -21.90
N ILE A 237 -3.73 0.94 -21.38
CA ILE A 237 -3.65 0.24 -20.11
C ILE A 237 -2.95 -1.10 -20.32
N VAL A 238 -1.83 -1.29 -19.61
CA VAL A 238 -1.00 -2.50 -19.72
C VAL A 238 -1.44 -3.56 -18.73
N ARG A 239 -1.76 -3.15 -17.50
CA ARG A 239 -2.21 -4.05 -16.43
C ARG A 239 -3.06 -3.29 -15.42
N VAL A 240 -4.12 -3.93 -14.94
CA VAL A 240 -4.92 -3.47 -13.79
C VAL A 240 -4.88 -4.55 -12.72
N THR A 241 -4.38 -4.19 -11.54
CA THR A 241 -4.40 -5.03 -10.35
C THR A 241 -5.31 -4.37 -9.32
N TYR A 242 -6.25 -5.12 -8.78
CA TYR A 242 -7.10 -4.70 -7.68
C TYR A 242 -6.65 -5.41 -6.41
N LEU A 243 -6.46 -4.64 -5.37
CA LEU A 243 -6.10 -5.11 -4.04
C LEU A 243 -7.20 -4.69 -3.07
N ASN A 244 -7.85 -5.64 -2.45
CA ASN A 244 -8.72 -5.44 -1.30
C ASN A 244 -8.36 -6.51 -0.26
N MET A 245 -7.93 -6.06 0.93
CA MET A 245 -7.50 -6.98 1.99
C MET A 245 -8.66 -7.48 2.85
N GLU A 246 -9.86 -6.91 2.68
CA GLU A 246 -11.07 -7.26 3.42
C GLU A 246 -11.93 -8.35 2.74
N GLU A 247 -11.75 -8.58 1.42
CA GLU A 247 -12.60 -9.49 0.63
C GLU A 247 -12.28 -10.99 0.78
N ASP A 248 -11.33 -11.39 1.63
CA ASP A 248 -10.97 -12.79 1.87
C ASP A 248 -11.32 -13.26 3.31
N GLY A 249 -12.33 -12.66 3.92
CA GLY A 249 -12.86 -13.05 5.23
C GLY A 249 -14.06 -13.97 5.13
#